data_bcfde1d851e2eaaa162f709618dfb03f
#
_entry.id   bcfde1d851e2eaaa162f709618dfb03f
#
_cell.length_a   1.000
_cell.length_b   1.000
_cell.length_c   1.000
_cell.angle_alpha   90.00
_cell.angle_beta   90.00
_cell.angle_gamma   90.00
#
_symmetry.space_group_name_H-M   'P 1'
#
loop_
_entity.id
_entity.type
_entity.pdbx_description
1 polymer ?
#
loop_
_entity_poly.entity_id
_entity_poly.type
_entity_poly.pdbx_seq_one_letter_code
_entity_poly.pdbx_strand_id
1 'polypeptide(L)'
;MSNRFRPAWLLVLAALSTSALAKAPETVNIGYQKANIFALLKYRGKLDESLKKQGIAVRWVEFPAGPQMLEGLNVGSIDLAATGDAPPAFAQAAQADLVYLAHSPANPKTEAIVVPEQSAIHSVADLKGKRVGLNKGSDVNYLLVAALEKAGLSYKDITPVYLPPADARAAFQRGAIDAWVIWDPFLAEVETNAKARQIRNAEGLVPHYTFYLASRKFADTYPETAKQVVDELGKLSAWANSHQDEAAGLLSTSTGLDKAIWLKTLARLPYGAERMTPAVYNEQQALADTFTRIGLLPVKVDVRSATWSLDKP
;
A
#
# COMPACT_ATOMS: atom_id res chain seq x y z
N MET A 1 1.28 -38.35 -80.64
CA MET A 1 1.95 -37.42 -79.77
C MET A 1 0.86 -36.74 -78.93
N SER A 2 0.61 -37.25 -77.71
CA SER A 2 -0.47 -36.75 -76.81
C SER A 2 0.15 -36.08 -75.58
N ASN A 3 -0.02 -34.76 -75.51
CA ASN A 3 0.45 -33.93 -74.40
C ASN A 3 -0.63 -33.94 -73.29
N ARG A 4 -0.36 -34.56 -72.13
CA ARG A 4 -1.21 -34.56 -70.95
C ARG A 4 -0.80 -33.40 -70.05
N PHE A 5 -1.62 -32.33 -69.97
CA PHE A 5 -1.56 -31.29 -68.95
C PHE A 5 -2.06 -31.85 -67.64
N ARG A 6 -1.19 -31.80 -66.56
CA ARG A 6 -1.59 -32.02 -65.18
C ARG A 6 -1.89 -30.67 -64.52
N PRO A 7 -3.06 -30.42 -63.89
CA PRO A 7 -3.26 -29.24 -63.11
C PRO A 7 -2.57 -29.39 -61.75
N ALA A 8 -1.70 -28.42 -61.41
CA ALA A 8 -1.09 -28.29 -60.09
C ALA A 8 -2.12 -27.64 -59.13
N TRP A 9 -2.58 -28.38 -58.15
CA TRP A 9 -3.38 -27.87 -57.05
C TRP A 9 -2.48 -27.14 -56.07
N LEU A 10 -2.58 -25.78 -56.03
CA LEU A 10 -1.99 -24.95 -55.00
C LEU A 10 -2.85 -25.08 -53.73
N LEU A 11 -2.41 -25.83 -52.74
CA LEU A 11 -2.95 -25.80 -51.38
C LEU A 11 -2.50 -24.51 -50.71
N VAL A 12 -3.40 -23.52 -50.62
CA VAL A 12 -3.23 -22.36 -49.78
C VAL A 12 -3.50 -22.78 -48.34
N LEU A 13 -2.44 -23.01 -47.53
CA LEU A 13 -2.56 -23.11 -46.09
C LEU A 13 -2.86 -21.71 -45.54
N ALA A 14 -4.13 -21.46 -45.22
CA ALA A 14 -4.54 -20.33 -44.39
C ALA A 14 -4.06 -20.60 -42.96
N ALA A 15 -2.94 -19.96 -42.56
CA ALA A 15 -2.52 -19.92 -41.15
C ALA A 15 -3.57 -19.11 -40.38
N LEU A 16 -4.47 -19.79 -39.70
CA LEU A 16 -5.34 -19.22 -38.69
C LEU A 16 -4.45 -18.79 -37.51
N SER A 17 -4.07 -17.53 -37.50
CA SER A 17 -3.47 -16.91 -36.34
C SER A 17 -4.55 -16.86 -35.26
N THR A 18 -4.60 -17.85 -34.40
CA THR A 18 -5.37 -17.79 -33.15
C THR A 18 -4.69 -16.74 -32.28
N SER A 19 -5.20 -15.50 -32.32
CA SER A 19 -4.92 -14.53 -31.27
C SER A 19 -5.32 -15.20 -29.97
N ALA A 20 -4.32 -15.59 -29.16
CA ALA A 20 -4.59 -16.05 -27.81
C ALA A 20 -5.31 -14.88 -27.10
N LEU A 21 -6.62 -14.99 -26.93
CA LEU A 21 -7.35 -14.06 -26.07
C LEU A 21 -6.63 -14.11 -24.70
N ALA A 22 -6.15 -12.95 -24.24
CA ALA A 22 -5.56 -12.83 -22.93
C ALA A 22 -6.55 -13.41 -21.90
N LYS A 23 -6.07 -14.37 -21.12
CA LYS A 23 -6.91 -15.07 -20.15
C LYS A 23 -7.37 -14.04 -19.11
N ALA A 24 -8.68 -13.93 -18.91
CA ALA A 24 -9.25 -13.08 -17.87
C ALA A 24 -9.61 -13.94 -16.64
N PRO A 25 -9.47 -13.42 -15.39
CA PRO A 25 -9.93 -14.10 -14.20
C PRO A 25 -11.46 -14.09 -14.13
N GLU A 26 -12.07 -15.10 -13.50
CA GLU A 26 -13.51 -15.06 -13.16
C GLU A 26 -13.78 -14.05 -12.03
N THR A 27 -12.86 -13.96 -11.08
CA THR A 27 -12.95 -13.06 -9.92
C THR A 27 -11.58 -12.46 -9.62
N VAL A 28 -11.57 -11.18 -9.28
CA VAL A 28 -10.40 -10.49 -8.71
C VAL A 28 -10.66 -10.22 -7.24
N ASN A 29 -9.77 -10.72 -6.38
CA ASN A 29 -9.87 -10.53 -4.93
C ASN A 29 -8.95 -9.39 -4.51
N ILE A 30 -9.51 -8.30 -3.98
CA ILE A 30 -8.76 -7.09 -3.65
C ILE A 30 -8.80 -6.85 -2.15
N GLY A 31 -7.62 -6.84 -1.52
CA GLY A 31 -7.47 -6.44 -0.14
C GLY A 31 -7.48 -4.92 0.00
N TYR A 32 -8.22 -4.38 0.97
CA TYR A 32 -8.25 -2.96 1.24
C TYR A 32 -8.24 -2.65 2.74
N GLN A 33 -7.79 -1.45 3.07
CA GLN A 33 -7.92 -0.84 4.39
C GLN A 33 -8.86 0.36 4.27
N LYS A 34 -9.59 0.70 5.32
CA LYS A 34 -10.45 1.90 5.34
C LYS A 34 -9.66 3.19 5.05
N ALA A 35 -8.36 3.16 5.29
CA ALA A 35 -7.45 4.30 5.27
C ALA A 35 -6.69 4.52 3.96
N ASN A 36 -6.88 3.73 2.92
CA ASN A 36 -6.08 3.87 1.70
C ASN A 36 -6.93 4.04 0.43
N ILE A 37 -6.24 4.32 -0.69
CA ILE A 37 -6.88 4.58 -1.99
C ILE A 37 -7.77 3.42 -2.47
N PHE A 38 -7.50 2.18 -2.05
CA PHE A 38 -8.35 1.04 -2.41
C PHE A 38 -9.73 1.11 -1.76
N ALA A 39 -9.86 1.76 -0.59
CA ALA A 39 -11.17 2.08 -0.04
C ALA A 39 -11.95 3.00 -0.98
N LEU A 40 -11.29 4.07 -1.45
CA LEU A 40 -11.91 5.01 -2.39
C LEU A 40 -12.24 4.34 -3.74
N LEU A 41 -11.36 3.46 -4.24
CA LEU A 41 -11.59 2.67 -5.46
C LEU A 41 -12.84 1.79 -5.33
N LYS A 42 -12.96 1.08 -4.21
CA LYS A 42 -14.12 0.26 -3.86
C LYS A 42 -15.41 1.09 -3.82
N TYR A 43 -15.39 2.16 -3.03
CA TYR A 43 -16.62 2.94 -2.77
C TYR A 43 -17.07 3.73 -3.98
N ARG A 44 -16.17 4.14 -4.86
CA ARG A 44 -16.52 4.79 -6.13
C ARG A 44 -17.08 3.80 -7.15
N GLY A 45 -16.73 2.51 -7.07
CA GLY A 45 -17.31 1.42 -7.85
C GLY A 45 -16.94 1.38 -9.35
N LYS A 46 -16.06 2.30 -9.84
CA LYS A 46 -15.76 2.37 -11.28
C LYS A 46 -14.96 1.18 -11.79
N LEU A 47 -14.07 0.63 -10.96
CA LEU A 47 -13.35 -0.60 -11.28
C LEU A 47 -14.34 -1.77 -11.41
N ASP A 48 -15.26 -1.92 -10.44
CA ASP A 48 -16.27 -2.98 -10.43
C ASP A 48 -17.16 -2.91 -11.67
N GLU A 49 -17.63 -1.71 -12.05
CA GLU A 49 -18.41 -1.48 -13.26
C GLU A 49 -17.63 -1.89 -14.53
N SER A 50 -16.34 -1.53 -14.59
CA SER A 50 -15.48 -1.79 -15.75
C SER A 50 -15.18 -3.28 -15.91
N LEU A 51 -14.81 -3.96 -14.83
CA LEU A 51 -14.50 -5.40 -14.82
C LEU A 51 -15.77 -6.25 -15.06
N LYS A 52 -16.92 -5.85 -14.49
CA LYS A 52 -18.19 -6.52 -14.73
C LYS A 52 -18.59 -6.58 -16.21
N LYS A 53 -18.30 -5.52 -16.99
CA LYS A 53 -18.55 -5.51 -18.45
C LYS A 53 -17.74 -6.57 -19.20
N GLN A 54 -16.65 -7.05 -18.60
CA GLN A 54 -15.78 -8.09 -19.11
C GLN A 54 -16.10 -9.48 -18.52
N GLY A 55 -17.16 -9.58 -17.73
CA GLY A 55 -17.54 -10.83 -17.04
C GLY A 55 -16.70 -11.14 -15.80
N ILE A 56 -15.92 -10.18 -15.30
CA ILE A 56 -15.03 -10.35 -14.15
C ILE A 56 -15.73 -9.82 -12.90
N ALA A 57 -15.85 -10.64 -11.87
CA ALA A 57 -16.35 -10.23 -10.55
C ALA A 57 -15.22 -9.61 -9.72
N VAL A 58 -15.55 -8.66 -8.84
CA VAL A 58 -14.62 -8.11 -7.85
C VAL A 58 -15.08 -8.48 -6.45
N ARG A 59 -14.17 -9.05 -5.65
CA ARG A 59 -14.39 -9.35 -4.25
C ARG A 59 -13.46 -8.51 -3.39
N TRP A 60 -14.03 -7.65 -2.55
CA TRP A 60 -13.29 -6.79 -1.62
C TRP A 60 -13.16 -7.46 -0.25
N VAL A 61 -11.94 -7.49 0.29
CA VAL A 61 -11.63 -8.04 1.62
C VAL A 61 -10.98 -6.96 2.47
N GLU A 62 -11.59 -6.64 3.60
CA GLU A 62 -11.10 -5.63 4.53
C GLU A 62 -10.02 -6.19 5.45
N PHE A 63 -8.95 -5.41 5.66
CA PHE A 63 -7.87 -5.71 6.60
C PHE A 63 -7.60 -4.51 7.52
N PRO A 64 -7.17 -4.75 8.76
CA PRO A 64 -6.90 -3.67 9.71
C PRO A 64 -5.64 -2.88 9.38
N ALA A 65 -4.63 -3.50 8.75
CA ALA A 65 -3.35 -2.91 8.40
C ALA A 65 -2.64 -3.69 7.28
N GLY A 66 -1.55 -3.10 6.75
CA GLY A 66 -0.75 -3.66 5.66
C GLY A 66 -0.15 -5.04 5.93
N PRO A 67 0.49 -5.28 7.09
CA PRO A 67 1.06 -6.59 7.38
C PRO A 67 0.05 -7.73 7.27
N GLN A 68 -1.14 -7.61 7.87
CA GLN A 68 -2.19 -8.62 7.80
C GLN A 68 -2.75 -8.78 6.38
N MET A 69 -2.79 -7.69 5.61
CA MET A 69 -3.20 -7.74 4.20
C MET A 69 -2.21 -8.57 3.36
N LEU A 70 -0.90 -8.42 3.59
CA LEU A 70 0.11 -9.19 2.86
C LEU A 70 0.21 -10.64 3.31
N GLU A 71 -0.18 -10.97 4.55
CA GLU A 71 -0.45 -12.36 4.94
C GLU A 71 -1.57 -12.96 4.09
N GLY A 72 -2.67 -12.19 3.89
CA GLY A 72 -3.78 -12.57 3.00
C GLY A 72 -3.34 -12.76 1.55
N LEU A 73 -2.44 -11.90 1.05
CA LEU A 73 -1.86 -12.03 -0.29
C LEU A 73 -1.01 -13.31 -0.40
N ASN A 74 -0.18 -13.58 0.60
CA ASN A 74 0.72 -14.73 0.63
C ASN A 74 -0.02 -16.07 0.63
N VAL A 75 -1.15 -16.15 1.35
CA VAL A 75 -1.96 -17.39 1.37
C VAL A 75 -2.98 -17.46 0.23
N GLY A 76 -2.99 -16.48 -0.68
CA GLY A 76 -3.86 -16.47 -1.85
C GLY A 76 -5.33 -16.14 -1.56
N SER A 77 -5.65 -15.54 -0.42
CA SER A 77 -7.00 -15.07 -0.11
C SER A 77 -7.37 -13.78 -0.84
N ILE A 78 -6.37 -13.03 -1.27
CA ILE A 78 -6.48 -11.86 -2.16
C ILE A 78 -5.42 -11.92 -3.25
N ASP A 79 -5.66 -11.22 -4.35
CA ASP A 79 -4.80 -11.14 -5.53
C ASP A 79 -4.02 -9.83 -5.58
N LEU A 80 -4.63 -8.77 -5.06
CA LEU A 80 -4.13 -7.39 -5.09
C LEU A 80 -4.21 -6.75 -3.71
N ALA A 81 -3.22 -5.90 -3.41
CA ALA A 81 -3.10 -5.17 -2.15
C ALA A 81 -2.56 -3.75 -2.37
N ALA A 82 -2.87 -2.84 -1.45
CA ALA A 82 -2.21 -1.54 -1.34
C ALA A 82 -1.75 -1.34 0.11
N THR A 83 -0.45 -1.15 0.31
CA THR A 83 0.14 -0.98 1.65
C THR A 83 1.17 0.13 1.65
N GLY A 84 1.55 0.62 2.83
CA GLY A 84 2.76 1.43 2.98
C GLY A 84 4.04 0.67 2.59
N ASP A 85 5.18 1.28 2.81
CA ASP A 85 6.47 0.80 2.29
C ASP A 85 7.08 -0.37 3.09
N ALA A 86 6.86 -0.46 4.39
CA ALA A 86 7.47 -1.53 5.20
C ALA A 86 6.83 -2.92 5.01
N PRO A 87 5.49 -3.09 4.94
CA PRO A 87 4.88 -4.41 4.84
C PRO A 87 5.42 -5.29 3.71
N PRO A 88 5.71 -4.79 2.48
CA PRO A 88 6.28 -5.62 1.42
C PRO A 88 7.64 -6.22 1.78
N ALA A 89 8.52 -5.48 2.47
CA ALA A 89 9.82 -5.99 2.89
C ALA A 89 9.67 -7.14 3.91
N PHE A 90 8.73 -7.01 4.85
CA PHE A 90 8.40 -8.09 5.80
C PHE A 90 7.79 -9.31 5.10
N ALA A 91 6.91 -9.10 4.14
CA ALA A 91 6.31 -10.17 3.36
C ALA A 91 7.36 -10.92 2.52
N GLN A 92 8.29 -10.19 1.86
CA GLN A 92 9.41 -10.80 1.12
C GLN A 92 10.35 -11.58 2.06
N ALA A 93 10.63 -11.06 3.27
CA ALA A 93 11.40 -11.79 4.27
C ALA A 93 10.72 -13.10 4.72
N ALA A 94 9.39 -13.13 4.68
CA ALA A 94 8.56 -14.32 4.91
C ALA A 94 8.33 -15.15 3.64
N GLN A 95 9.09 -14.89 2.56
CA GLN A 95 9.03 -15.60 1.28
C GLN A 95 7.71 -15.48 0.52
N ALA A 96 6.93 -14.42 0.76
CA ALA A 96 5.75 -14.13 -0.04
C ALA A 96 6.15 -13.82 -1.50
N ASP A 97 5.51 -14.47 -2.45
CA ASP A 97 5.76 -14.25 -3.88
C ASP A 97 4.85 -13.14 -4.40
N LEU A 98 5.23 -11.91 -4.07
CA LEU A 98 4.56 -10.68 -4.48
C LEU A 98 5.37 -9.93 -5.56
N VAL A 99 4.68 -8.99 -6.22
CA VAL A 99 5.29 -8.06 -7.17
C VAL A 99 4.80 -6.64 -6.93
N TYR A 100 5.68 -5.66 -7.20
CA TYR A 100 5.35 -4.25 -7.20
C TYR A 100 4.78 -3.87 -8.56
N LEU A 101 3.51 -3.46 -8.62
CA LEU A 101 2.85 -2.98 -9.83
C LEU A 101 3.12 -1.48 -10.06
N ALA A 102 2.96 -0.68 -9.01
CA ALA A 102 3.10 0.77 -9.04
C ALA A 102 3.26 1.32 -7.61
N HIS A 103 3.47 2.63 -7.49
CA HIS A 103 3.51 3.34 -6.21
C HIS A 103 2.80 4.69 -6.26
N SER A 104 2.44 5.24 -5.10
CA SER A 104 1.98 6.63 -4.97
C SER A 104 3.16 7.61 -5.07
N PRO A 105 2.96 8.91 -5.29
CA PRO A 105 3.93 9.92 -4.90
C PRO A 105 4.33 9.77 -3.43
N ALA A 106 5.52 10.26 -3.07
CA ALA A 106 5.94 10.32 -1.67
C ALA A 106 4.98 11.18 -0.84
N ASN A 107 4.59 10.69 0.33
CA ASN A 107 3.61 11.36 1.19
C ASN A 107 4.00 11.40 2.68
N PRO A 108 5.15 12.00 3.02
CA PRO A 108 5.73 11.96 4.37
C PRO A 108 4.93 12.72 5.43
N LYS A 109 3.88 13.44 5.05
CA LYS A 109 3.01 14.18 5.98
C LYS A 109 1.88 13.32 6.55
N THR A 110 1.65 12.13 6.00
CA THR A 110 0.51 11.29 6.34
C THR A 110 0.75 10.36 7.52
N GLU A 111 1.96 10.40 8.10
CA GLU A 111 2.30 9.63 9.29
C GLU A 111 3.10 10.48 10.27
N ALA A 112 2.91 10.24 11.57
CA ALA A 112 3.59 10.98 12.62
C ALA A 112 3.69 10.21 13.93
N ILE A 113 4.61 10.67 14.77
CA ILE A 113 4.70 10.35 16.20
C ILE A 113 3.88 11.41 16.93
N VAL A 114 2.83 10.96 17.62
CA VAL A 114 1.95 11.84 18.39
C VAL A 114 2.01 11.53 19.88
N VAL A 115 1.77 12.56 20.67
CA VAL A 115 1.66 12.49 22.13
C VAL A 115 0.42 13.23 22.58
N PRO A 116 -0.15 12.96 23.78
CA PRO A 116 -1.20 13.79 24.35
C PRO A 116 -0.79 15.27 24.41
N GLU A 117 -1.71 16.19 24.19
CA GLU A 117 -1.43 17.63 24.17
C GLU A 117 -0.65 18.11 25.41
N GLN A 118 -1.02 17.59 26.59
CA GLN A 118 -0.43 17.96 27.89
C GLN A 118 0.81 17.10 28.25
N SER A 119 1.30 16.27 27.34
CA SER A 119 2.48 15.43 27.58
C SER A 119 3.73 16.28 27.76
N ALA A 120 4.59 15.88 28.70
CA ALA A 120 5.93 16.45 28.89
C ALA A 120 6.94 16.05 27.77
N ILE A 121 6.55 15.13 26.87
CA ILE A 121 7.36 14.72 25.72
C ILE A 121 7.24 15.79 24.63
N HIS A 122 8.30 16.52 24.33
CA HIS A 122 8.31 17.60 23.33
C HIS A 122 9.11 17.28 22.08
N SER A 123 9.98 16.28 22.15
CA SER A 123 10.87 15.87 21.07
C SER A 123 10.99 14.34 21.00
N VAL A 124 11.59 13.84 19.93
CA VAL A 124 11.89 12.40 19.79
C VAL A 124 12.90 11.95 20.84
N ALA A 125 13.83 12.83 21.30
CA ALA A 125 14.79 12.51 22.34
C ALA A 125 14.11 12.16 23.70
N ASP A 126 12.95 12.76 23.96
CA ASP A 126 12.19 12.52 25.20
C ASP A 126 11.49 11.15 25.21
N LEU A 127 11.53 10.41 24.09
CA LEU A 127 10.97 9.06 24.00
C LEU A 127 11.83 8.00 24.74
N LYS A 128 13.03 8.35 25.16
CA LYS A 128 13.90 7.43 25.91
C LYS A 128 13.19 6.88 27.15
N GLY A 129 13.10 5.54 27.25
CA GLY A 129 12.41 4.84 28.34
C GLY A 129 10.87 4.87 28.24
N LYS A 130 10.28 5.45 27.20
CA LYS A 130 8.82 5.57 27.05
C LYS A 130 8.20 4.37 26.33
N ARG A 131 6.91 4.15 26.59
CA ARG A 131 6.08 3.16 25.89
C ARG A 131 5.56 3.79 24.62
N VAL A 132 5.99 3.28 23.47
CA VAL A 132 5.62 3.80 22.16
C VAL A 132 4.75 2.79 21.42
N GLY A 133 3.48 3.14 21.21
CA GLY A 133 2.52 2.29 20.50
C GLY A 133 2.70 2.41 19.00
N LEU A 134 2.66 1.27 18.29
CA LEU A 134 2.71 1.22 16.83
C LEU A 134 2.23 -0.15 16.32
N ASN A 135 1.92 -0.22 15.01
CA ASN A 135 1.69 -1.50 14.36
C ASN A 135 3.05 -2.07 13.88
N LYS A 136 3.39 -3.28 14.31
CA LYS A 136 4.66 -3.93 13.96
C LYS A 136 4.74 -4.21 12.47
N GLY A 137 5.86 -3.87 11.85
CA GLY A 137 6.11 -4.16 10.43
C GLY A 137 5.33 -3.26 9.46
N SER A 138 4.67 -2.20 9.96
CA SER A 138 4.06 -1.17 9.13
C SER A 138 5.03 -0.03 8.84
N ASP A 139 4.66 0.86 7.93
CA ASP A 139 5.36 2.09 7.53
C ASP A 139 5.78 2.94 8.74
N VAL A 140 4.88 3.18 9.70
CA VAL A 140 5.20 3.93 10.93
C VAL A 140 6.27 3.27 11.79
N ASN A 141 6.54 1.99 11.61
CA ASN A 141 7.67 1.34 12.25
C ASN A 141 9.00 1.86 11.66
N TYR A 142 9.03 2.12 10.34
CA TYR A 142 10.19 2.71 9.68
C TYR A 142 10.39 4.19 10.06
N LEU A 143 9.30 4.98 10.09
CA LEU A 143 9.34 6.34 10.61
C LEU A 143 9.94 6.38 12.02
N LEU A 144 9.47 5.51 12.93
CA LEU A 144 9.95 5.50 14.32
C LEU A 144 11.46 5.21 14.39
N VAL A 145 11.94 4.21 13.65
CA VAL A 145 13.38 3.88 13.59
C VAL A 145 14.18 5.07 13.08
N ALA A 146 13.78 5.65 11.95
CA ALA A 146 14.48 6.80 11.36
C ALA A 146 14.48 8.02 12.29
N ALA A 147 13.36 8.28 12.97
CA ALA A 147 13.24 9.38 13.91
C ALA A 147 14.14 9.19 15.15
N LEU A 148 14.17 8.00 15.72
CA LEU A 148 15.03 7.66 16.86
C LEU A 148 16.50 7.81 16.49
N GLU A 149 16.95 7.23 15.37
CA GLU A 149 18.34 7.33 14.90
C GLU A 149 18.74 8.79 14.66
N LYS A 150 17.87 9.60 14.06
CA LYS A 150 18.09 11.04 13.87
C LYS A 150 18.24 11.80 15.19
N ALA A 151 17.59 11.35 16.25
CA ALA A 151 17.67 11.91 17.59
C ALA A 151 18.83 11.32 18.44
N GLY A 152 19.65 10.46 17.86
CA GLY A 152 20.75 9.79 18.57
C GLY A 152 20.32 8.66 19.52
N LEU A 153 19.10 8.16 19.33
CA LEU A 153 18.54 7.02 20.08
C LEU A 153 18.54 5.77 19.21
N SER A 154 18.48 4.62 19.86
CA SER A 154 18.26 3.32 19.24
C SER A 154 16.85 2.81 19.54
N TYR A 155 16.40 1.82 18.77
CA TYR A 155 15.11 1.16 19.00
C TYR A 155 15.02 0.49 20.38
N LYS A 156 16.18 0.17 20.99
CA LYS A 156 16.28 -0.42 22.34
C LYS A 156 16.11 0.61 23.48
N ASP A 157 16.19 1.91 23.16
CA ASP A 157 16.01 2.98 24.14
C ASP A 157 14.54 3.27 24.47
N ILE A 158 13.60 2.63 23.76
CA ILE A 158 12.17 2.73 24.00
C ILE A 158 11.57 1.37 24.36
N THR A 159 10.32 1.37 24.82
CA THR A 159 9.51 0.16 24.99
C THR A 159 8.44 0.14 23.89
N PRO A 160 8.65 -0.57 22.76
CA PRO A 160 7.64 -0.66 21.72
C PRO A 160 6.45 -1.49 22.18
N VAL A 161 5.23 -0.97 21.95
CA VAL A 161 3.97 -1.65 22.26
C VAL A 161 3.25 -1.92 20.94
N TYR A 162 3.25 -3.17 20.52
CA TYR A 162 2.71 -3.57 19.23
C TYR A 162 1.20 -3.82 19.30
N LEU A 163 0.44 -2.95 18.66
CA LEU A 163 -1.02 -2.96 18.66
C LEU A 163 -1.56 -2.62 17.26
N PRO A 164 -2.66 -3.24 16.83
CA PRO A 164 -3.45 -2.74 15.70
C PRO A 164 -3.94 -1.32 15.96
N PRO A 165 -4.22 -0.51 14.91
CA PRO A 165 -4.58 0.91 15.07
C PRO A 165 -5.72 1.18 16.06
N ALA A 166 -6.80 0.39 16.04
CA ALA A 166 -7.94 0.57 16.94
C ALA A 166 -7.57 0.35 18.41
N ASP A 167 -6.76 -0.69 18.69
CA ASP A 167 -6.30 -1.02 20.05
C ASP A 167 -5.27 0.00 20.53
N ALA A 168 -4.37 0.45 19.64
CA ALA A 168 -3.40 1.50 19.92
C ALA A 168 -4.08 2.83 20.26
N ARG A 169 -5.14 3.20 19.53
CA ARG A 169 -5.99 4.36 19.84
C ARG A 169 -6.56 4.29 21.26
N ALA A 170 -7.17 3.14 21.59
CA ALA A 170 -7.72 2.93 22.93
C ALA A 170 -6.62 2.95 24.02
N ALA A 171 -5.45 2.36 23.75
CA ALA A 171 -4.30 2.41 24.67
C ALA A 171 -3.77 3.83 24.87
N PHE A 172 -3.69 4.63 23.80
CA PHE A 172 -3.27 6.02 23.83
C PHE A 172 -4.22 6.88 24.67
N GLN A 173 -5.54 6.75 24.45
CA GLN A 173 -6.56 7.50 25.20
C GLN A 173 -6.58 7.17 26.69
N ARG A 174 -6.22 5.94 27.08
CA ARG A 174 -6.14 5.51 28.49
C ARG A 174 -4.79 5.81 29.16
N GLY A 175 -3.81 6.36 28.41
CA GLY A 175 -2.45 6.56 28.91
C GLY A 175 -1.67 5.26 29.10
N ALA A 176 -2.08 4.16 28.45
CA ALA A 176 -1.35 2.89 28.49
C ALA A 176 -0.09 2.91 27.61
N ILE A 177 -0.01 3.82 26.67
CA ILE A 177 1.18 4.19 25.89
C ILE A 177 1.44 5.70 26.03
N ASP A 178 2.70 6.09 26.00
CA ASP A 178 3.13 7.49 26.20
C ASP A 178 3.18 8.28 24.90
N ALA A 179 3.42 7.58 23.78
CA ALA A 179 3.39 8.09 22.42
C ALA A 179 2.76 7.05 21.49
N TRP A 180 2.21 7.53 20.37
CA TRP A 180 1.65 6.66 19.33
C TRP A 180 2.21 7.06 17.97
N VAL A 181 2.69 6.08 17.19
CA VAL A 181 3.12 6.31 15.82
C VAL A 181 2.04 5.78 14.89
N ILE A 182 1.47 6.66 14.08
CA ILE A 182 0.25 6.35 13.33
C ILE A 182 0.16 7.16 12.03
N TRP A 183 -0.64 6.67 11.10
CA TRP A 183 -0.92 7.24 9.79
C TRP A 183 -2.36 7.77 9.68
N ASP A 184 -2.61 8.58 8.66
CA ASP A 184 -3.94 9.08 8.32
C ASP A 184 -4.89 7.96 7.84
N PRO A 185 -6.20 8.01 8.14
CA PRO A 185 -6.92 9.09 8.81
C PRO A 185 -6.87 9.07 10.33
N PHE A 186 -6.27 8.04 10.95
CA PHE A 186 -6.16 7.95 12.42
C PHE A 186 -5.35 9.10 13.00
N LEU A 187 -4.31 9.57 12.27
CA LEU A 187 -3.54 10.75 12.65
C LEU A 187 -4.43 12.00 12.69
N ALA A 188 -5.18 12.27 11.62
CA ALA A 188 -6.09 13.40 11.56
C ALA A 188 -7.19 13.31 12.64
N GLU A 189 -7.68 12.09 12.90
CA GLU A 189 -8.69 11.84 13.92
C GLU A 189 -8.18 12.11 15.34
N VAL A 190 -7.00 11.60 15.71
CA VAL A 190 -6.46 11.78 17.06
C VAL A 190 -6.06 13.23 17.33
N GLU A 191 -5.57 13.94 16.33
CA GLU A 191 -5.31 15.39 16.43
C GLU A 191 -6.59 16.20 16.63
N THR A 192 -7.68 15.79 15.98
CA THR A 192 -8.96 16.53 16.01
C THR A 192 -9.76 16.21 17.27
N ASN A 193 -9.91 14.92 17.58
CA ASN A 193 -10.85 14.45 18.59
C ASN A 193 -10.21 14.15 19.95
N ALA A 194 -8.92 13.82 19.99
CA ALA A 194 -8.22 13.46 21.23
C ALA A 194 -7.14 14.47 21.64
N LYS A 195 -7.12 15.65 21.00
CA LYS A 195 -6.15 16.73 21.28
C LYS A 195 -4.71 16.22 21.36
N ALA A 196 -4.32 15.35 20.42
CA ALA A 196 -2.95 14.92 20.29
C ALA A 196 -2.13 15.95 19.49
N ARG A 197 -0.85 16.08 19.80
CA ARG A 197 0.09 16.88 19.00
C ARG A 197 1.17 16.00 18.43
N GLN A 198 1.60 16.34 17.22
CA GLN A 198 2.76 15.73 16.60
C GLN A 198 4.04 16.24 17.27
N ILE A 199 4.98 15.34 17.51
CA ILE A 199 6.37 15.68 17.86
C ILE A 199 7.31 15.49 16.67
N ARG A 200 6.93 14.62 15.71
CA ARG A 200 7.67 14.40 14.47
C ARG A 200 6.78 13.70 13.43
N ASN A 201 6.87 14.13 12.16
CA ASN A 201 6.37 13.41 11.00
C ASN A 201 7.53 12.86 10.15
N ALA A 202 7.25 12.28 8.99
CA ALA A 202 8.26 11.66 8.15
C ALA A 202 9.02 12.64 7.23
N GLU A 203 8.66 13.94 7.18
CA GLU A 203 9.33 14.92 6.33
C GLU A 203 10.82 15.02 6.63
N GLY A 204 11.65 14.82 5.59
CA GLY A 204 13.11 14.85 5.70
C GLY A 204 13.71 13.68 6.51
N LEU A 205 12.93 12.61 6.73
CA LEU A 205 13.37 11.34 7.31
C LEU A 205 13.22 10.19 6.32
N VAL A 206 11.99 9.93 5.91
CA VAL A 206 11.62 8.84 5.00
C VAL A 206 10.59 9.33 3.98
N PRO A 207 10.58 8.83 2.74
CA PRO A 207 9.66 9.30 1.71
C PRO A 207 8.22 8.90 1.96
N HIS A 208 7.99 7.75 2.57
CA HIS A 208 6.70 7.10 2.75
C HIS A 208 5.92 6.98 1.44
N TYR A 209 5.95 5.79 0.84
CA TYR A 209 5.16 5.44 -0.34
C TYR A 209 4.00 4.53 0.02
N THR A 210 2.92 4.60 -0.75
CA THR A 210 1.96 3.50 -0.85
C THR A 210 2.34 2.67 -2.07
N PHE A 211 2.58 1.38 -1.89
CA PHE A 211 2.81 0.44 -2.98
C PHE A 211 1.54 -0.31 -3.36
N TYR A 212 1.33 -0.45 -4.66
CA TYR A 212 0.29 -1.28 -5.25
C TYR A 212 0.91 -2.59 -5.67
N LEU A 213 0.42 -3.68 -5.10
CA LEU A 213 1.04 -4.99 -5.10
C LEU A 213 0.07 -6.04 -5.66
N ALA A 214 0.63 -7.06 -6.26
CA ALA A 214 -0.11 -8.27 -6.61
C ALA A 214 0.64 -9.52 -6.15
N SER A 215 -0.06 -10.66 -6.03
CA SER A 215 0.64 -11.93 -6.07
C SER A 215 1.26 -12.10 -7.46
N ARG A 216 2.50 -12.63 -7.54
CA ARG A 216 3.18 -12.87 -8.82
C ARG A 216 2.33 -13.74 -9.72
N LYS A 217 1.74 -14.80 -9.15
CA LYS A 217 0.85 -15.69 -9.88
C LYS A 217 -0.28 -14.95 -10.58
N PHE A 218 -0.94 -14.01 -9.90
CA PHE A 218 -2.02 -13.21 -10.49
C PHE A 218 -1.48 -12.29 -11.59
N ALA A 219 -0.42 -11.54 -11.30
CA ALA A 219 0.16 -10.58 -12.25
C ALA A 219 0.67 -11.25 -13.53
N ASP A 220 1.31 -12.42 -13.41
CA ASP A 220 1.83 -13.17 -14.57
C ASP A 220 0.71 -13.90 -15.34
N THR A 221 -0.38 -14.33 -14.66
CA THR A 221 -1.49 -15.03 -15.32
C THR A 221 -2.47 -14.06 -15.98
N TYR A 222 -2.68 -12.88 -15.38
CA TYR A 222 -3.69 -11.89 -15.78
C TYR A 222 -3.08 -10.48 -15.90
N PRO A 223 -2.01 -10.30 -16.71
CA PRO A 223 -1.29 -9.02 -16.79
C PRO A 223 -2.17 -7.86 -17.23
N GLU A 224 -3.10 -8.09 -18.15
CA GLU A 224 -4.04 -7.06 -18.62
C GLU A 224 -4.99 -6.59 -17.50
N THR A 225 -5.45 -7.52 -16.65
CA THR A 225 -6.29 -7.16 -15.51
C THR A 225 -5.49 -6.40 -14.44
N ALA A 226 -4.24 -6.81 -14.17
CA ALA A 226 -3.35 -6.09 -13.26
C ALA A 226 -3.09 -4.66 -13.76
N LYS A 227 -2.80 -4.51 -15.07
CA LYS A 227 -2.64 -3.21 -15.71
C LYS A 227 -3.89 -2.34 -15.61
N GLN A 228 -5.06 -2.92 -15.90
CA GLN A 228 -6.34 -2.21 -15.82
C GLN A 228 -6.60 -1.66 -14.41
N VAL A 229 -6.26 -2.40 -13.35
CA VAL A 229 -6.39 -1.91 -11.98
C VAL A 229 -5.47 -0.71 -11.73
N VAL A 230 -4.22 -0.74 -12.20
CA VAL A 230 -3.29 0.39 -12.07
C VAL A 230 -3.78 1.60 -12.86
N ASP A 231 -4.30 1.40 -14.08
CA ASP A 231 -4.87 2.47 -14.89
C ASP A 231 -6.10 3.13 -14.21
N GLU A 232 -6.97 2.33 -13.59
CA GLU A 232 -8.12 2.84 -12.81
C GLU A 232 -7.67 3.58 -11.53
N LEU A 233 -6.60 3.13 -10.88
CA LEU A 233 -5.98 3.88 -9.78
C LEU A 233 -5.43 5.24 -10.23
N GLY A 234 -4.80 5.31 -11.39
CA GLY A 234 -4.35 6.59 -11.98
C GLY A 234 -5.52 7.56 -12.23
N LYS A 235 -6.60 7.08 -12.85
CA LYS A 235 -7.82 7.88 -13.09
C LYS A 235 -8.48 8.32 -11.77
N LEU A 236 -8.58 7.42 -10.80
CA LEU A 236 -9.12 7.70 -9.48
C LEU A 236 -8.29 8.76 -8.76
N SER A 237 -6.96 8.64 -8.82
CA SER A 237 -6.03 9.59 -8.21
C SER A 237 -6.20 11.00 -8.77
N ALA A 238 -6.25 11.13 -10.10
CA ALA A 238 -6.47 12.40 -10.77
C ALA A 238 -7.82 13.02 -10.37
N TRP A 239 -8.87 12.20 -10.32
CA TRP A 239 -10.19 12.65 -9.86
C TRP A 239 -10.17 13.09 -8.39
N ALA A 240 -9.63 12.27 -7.47
CA ALA A 240 -9.63 12.55 -6.04
C ALA A 240 -8.84 13.82 -5.70
N ASN A 241 -7.70 14.05 -6.37
CA ASN A 241 -6.88 15.23 -6.17
C ASN A 241 -7.60 16.53 -6.62
N SER A 242 -8.50 16.45 -7.62
CA SER A 242 -9.27 17.59 -8.11
C SER A 242 -10.66 17.74 -7.49
N HIS A 243 -11.17 16.69 -6.80
CA HIS A 243 -12.51 16.64 -6.19
C HIS A 243 -12.46 16.22 -4.72
N GLN A 244 -11.56 16.84 -3.95
CA GLN A 244 -11.30 16.44 -2.55
C GLN A 244 -12.55 16.49 -1.67
N ASP A 245 -13.45 17.43 -1.90
CA ASP A 245 -14.71 17.53 -1.14
C ASP A 245 -15.64 16.34 -1.40
N GLU A 246 -15.77 15.90 -2.65
CA GLU A 246 -16.57 14.74 -3.02
C GLU A 246 -15.91 13.44 -2.51
N ALA A 247 -14.58 13.30 -2.66
CA ALA A 247 -13.83 12.16 -2.17
C ALA A 247 -13.95 12.04 -0.64
N ALA A 248 -13.83 13.15 0.10
CA ALA A 248 -14.02 13.19 1.54
C ALA A 248 -15.45 12.80 1.95
N GLY A 249 -16.47 13.28 1.21
CA GLY A 249 -17.86 12.91 1.45
C GLY A 249 -18.13 11.42 1.26
N LEU A 250 -17.60 10.84 0.18
CA LEU A 250 -17.70 9.41 -0.11
C LEU A 250 -17.02 8.56 0.96
N LEU A 251 -15.80 8.91 1.35
CA LEU A 251 -15.05 8.23 2.40
C LEU A 251 -15.72 8.37 3.77
N SER A 252 -16.25 9.55 4.09
CA SER A 252 -17.00 9.79 5.34
C SER A 252 -18.22 8.87 5.45
N THR A 253 -19.05 8.82 4.41
CA THR A 253 -20.24 7.96 4.36
C THR A 253 -19.88 6.49 4.51
N SER A 254 -18.77 6.06 3.89
CA SER A 254 -18.39 4.65 3.79
C SER A 254 -17.62 4.15 5.02
N THR A 255 -16.93 5.02 5.75
CA THR A 255 -16.08 4.66 6.90
C THR A 255 -16.67 5.05 8.24
N GLY A 256 -17.65 5.97 8.25
CA GLY A 256 -18.23 6.52 9.46
C GLY A 256 -17.38 7.59 10.17
N LEU A 257 -16.24 8.00 9.57
CA LEU A 257 -15.43 9.12 10.08
C LEU A 257 -15.97 10.45 9.55
N ASP A 258 -15.88 11.51 10.36
CA ASP A 258 -16.31 12.84 9.97
C ASP A 258 -15.62 13.32 8.68
N LYS A 259 -16.38 13.99 7.81
CA LYS A 259 -15.86 14.55 6.55
C LYS A 259 -14.68 15.49 6.77
N ALA A 260 -14.65 16.24 7.89
CA ALA A 260 -13.56 17.14 8.24
C ALA A 260 -12.22 16.39 8.46
N ILE A 261 -12.29 15.19 9.04
CA ILE A 261 -11.11 14.31 9.20
C ILE A 261 -10.59 13.88 7.82
N TRP A 262 -11.49 13.50 6.91
CA TRP A 262 -11.10 13.11 5.56
C TRP A 262 -10.56 14.28 4.75
N LEU A 263 -11.10 15.48 4.88
CA LEU A 263 -10.53 16.68 4.24
C LEU A 263 -9.11 16.98 4.75
N LYS A 264 -8.88 16.84 6.05
CA LYS A 264 -7.54 16.99 6.64
C LYS A 264 -6.57 15.91 6.15
N THR A 265 -7.02 14.67 6.03
CA THR A 265 -6.27 13.56 5.45
C THR A 265 -5.89 13.83 3.99
N LEU A 266 -6.88 14.15 3.16
CA LEU A 266 -6.68 14.38 1.72
C LEU A 266 -5.76 15.58 1.43
N ALA A 267 -5.75 16.60 2.29
CA ALA A 267 -4.81 17.72 2.19
C ALA A 267 -3.33 17.32 2.38
N ARG A 268 -3.07 16.17 3.01
CA ARG A 268 -1.72 15.63 3.25
C ARG A 268 -1.33 14.53 2.27
N LEU A 269 -2.31 13.89 1.64
CA LEU A 269 -2.16 12.68 0.85
C LEU A 269 -2.36 12.95 -0.64
N PRO A 270 -1.27 13.17 -1.40
CA PRO A 270 -1.35 13.21 -2.86
C PRO A 270 -1.56 11.76 -3.36
N TYR A 271 -2.71 11.48 -3.95
CA TYR A 271 -2.92 10.22 -4.63
C TYR A 271 -2.17 10.19 -5.97
N GLY A 272 -1.73 9.02 -6.37
CA GLY A 272 -1.07 8.76 -7.65
C GLY A 272 -0.87 7.27 -7.87
N ALA A 273 -0.61 6.88 -9.10
CA ALA A 273 -0.20 5.54 -9.50
C ALA A 273 0.94 5.68 -10.50
N GLU A 274 2.16 5.69 -9.99
CA GLU A 274 3.39 5.90 -10.74
C GLU A 274 4.12 4.57 -10.95
N ARG A 275 4.85 4.45 -12.07
CA ARG A 275 5.65 3.26 -12.35
C ARG A 275 6.82 3.15 -11.37
N MET A 276 7.13 1.93 -10.98
CA MET A 276 8.32 1.65 -10.19
C MET A 276 9.60 2.10 -10.92
N THR A 277 10.44 2.86 -10.24
CA THR A 277 11.71 3.37 -10.78
C THR A 277 12.90 2.78 -10.03
N PRO A 278 14.11 2.79 -10.62
CA PRO A 278 15.33 2.40 -9.89
C PRO A 278 15.54 3.17 -8.59
N ALA A 279 15.16 4.45 -8.54
CA ALA A 279 15.26 5.27 -7.33
C ALA A 279 14.35 4.76 -6.22
N VAL A 280 13.06 4.51 -6.52
CA VAL A 280 12.08 3.98 -5.55
C VAL A 280 12.50 2.58 -5.05
N TYR A 281 13.02 1.72 -5.94
CA TYR A 281 13.57 0.42 -5.50
C TYR A 281 14.78 0.58 -4.57
N ASN A 282 15.65 1.58 -4.79
CA ASN A 282 16.79 1.84 -3.92
C ASN A 282 16.33 2.32 -2.53
N GLU A 283 15.34 3.20 -2.45
CA GLU A 283 14.75 3.65 -1.19
C GLU A 283 14.09 2.50 -0.45
N GLN A 284 13.36 1.65 -1.15
CA GLN A 284 12.74 0.45 -0.57
C GLN A 284 13.79 -0.56 -0.09
N GLN A 285 14.93 -0.70 -0.79
CA GLN A 285 16.05 -1.52 -0.35
C GLN A 285 16.69 -0.96 0.93
N ALA A 286 16.87 0.36 1.00
CA ALA A 286 17.41 1.02 2.19
C ALA A 286 16.53 0.80 3.44
N LEU A 287 15.21 0.79 3.27
CA LEU A 287 14.24 0.42 4.31
C LEU A 287 14.48 -1.03 4.77
N ALA A 288 14.54 -2.00 3.84
CA ALA A 288 14.75 -3.41 4.14
C ALA A 288 16.09 -3.64 4.84
N ASP A 289 17.16 -2.99 4.37
CA ASP A 289 18.50 -3.07 4.97
C ASP A 289 18.53 -2.47 6.39
N THR A 290 17.79 -1.38 6.62
CA THR A 290 17.66 -0.79 7.95
C THR A 290 17.00 -1.76 8.92
N PHE A 291 15.89 -2.37 8.55
CA PHE A 291 15.21 -3.35 9.41
C PHE A 291 16.04 -4.61 9.64
N THR A 292 16.80 -5.07 8.65
CA THR A 292 17.75 -6.18 8.83
C THR A 292 18.85 -5.81 9.81
N ARG A 293 19.45 -4.62 9.67
CA ARG A 293 20.53 -4.11 10.52
C ARG A 293 20.14 -4.02 12.01
N ILE A 294 18.89 -3.60 12.27
CA ILE A 294 18.41 -3.49 13.67
C ILE A 294 17.76 -4.78 14.19
N GLY A 295 17.73 -5.84 13.39
CA GLY A 295 17.22 -7.17 13.77
C GLY A 295 15.70 -7.29 13.79
N LEU A 296 14.97 -6.39 13.13
CA LEU A 296 13.51 -6.50 12.95
C LEU A 296 13.15 -7.42 11.78
N LEU A 297 13.99 -7.50 10.74
CA LEU A 297 13.93 -8.54 9.72
C LEU A 297 14.96 -9.62 10.02
N PRO A 298 14.56 -10.91 10.01
CA PRO A 298 15.46 -12.02 10.35
C PRO A 298 16.44 -12.38 9.23
N VAL A 299 16.15 -11.94 7.99
CA VAL A 299 16.91 -12.25 6.78
C VAL A 299 17.08 -11.01 5.90
N LYS A 300 18.13 -11.00 5.09
CA LYS A 300 18.29 -10.02 4.02
C LYS A 300 17.21 -10.21 2.96
N VAL A 301 16.65 -9.10 2.50
CA VAL A 301 15.65 -9.05 1.43
C VAL A 301 16.29 -8.40 0.21
N ASP A 302 16.19 -9.02 -0.95
CA ASP A 302 16.41 -8.37 -2.24
C ASP A 302 15.06 -7.87 -2.76
N VAL A 303 14.82 -6.58 -2.58
CA VAL A 303 13.56 -5.94 -3.00
C VAL A 303 13.33 -6.08 -4.50
N ARG A 304 14.41 -6.08 -5.31
CA ARG A 304 14.30 -6.19 -6.77
C ARG A 304 13.87 -7.57 -7.25
N SER A 305 13.92 -8.61 -6.40
CA SER A 305 13.35 -9.93 -6.72
C SER A 305 11.82 -9.85 -6.98
N ALA A 306 11.16 -8.84 -6.45
CA ALA A 306 9.73 -8.55 -6.66
C ALA A 306 9.44 -7.58 -7.83
N THR A 307 10.43 -7.35 -8.70
CA THR A 307 10.24 -6.52 -9.90
C THR A 307 9.25 -7.19 -10.87
N TRP A 308 8.33 -6.40 -11.40
CA TRP A 308 7.40 -6.79 -12.45
C TRP A 308 7.19 -5.60 -13.39
N SER A 309 6.89 -5.85 -14.66
CA SER A 309 6.70 -4.79 -15.65
C SER A 309 5.29 -4.81 -16.19
N LEU A 310 4.61 -3.67 -16.12
CA LEU A 310 3.33 -3.42 -16.77
C LEU A 310 3.43 -3.43 -18.31
N ASP A 311 4.63 -3.35 -18.85
CA ASP A 311 4.92 -3.30 -20.29
C ASP A 311 5.42 -4.64 -20.82
N LYS A 312 5.28 -5.75 -20.07
CA LYS A 312 5.55 -7.07 -20.62
C LYS A 312 4.55 -7.34 -21.75
N PRO A 313 5.01 -7.69 -22.95
CA PRO A 313 4.15 -7.99 -24.09
C PRO A 313 3.28 -9.21 -23.85
#